data_873ad82e271167d2184475f4c16ea472
#
_entry.id   873ad82e271167d2184475f4c16ea472
#
_cell.length_a   1.000
_cell.length_b   1.000
_cell.length_c   1.000
_cell.angle_alpha   90.00
_cell.angle_beta   90.00
_cell.angle_gamma   90.00
#
_symmetry.space_group_name_H-M   'P 1'
#
loop_
_entity.id
_entity.type
_entity.pdbx_description
1 polymer ?
#
loop_
_entity_poly.entity_id
_entity_poly.type
_entity_poly.pdbx_seq_one_letter_code
_entity_poly.pdbx_strand_id
1 'polypeptide(L)'
;MARIAGSPARRLARNLYALLVDAEAFGVDERIDGHRYPLIVFARAPDRDSARSSVAGFLVGRGWLKAMVRGVKRVDSRQSGMADPILDEAAALATATGYAIVADDEPITN
;
A
#
# COMPACT_ATOMS: atom_id res chain seq x y z
N MET A 1 13.73 30.86 -1.66
CA MET A 1 13.16 30.50 -1.98
C MET A 1 12.96 29.38 -2.66
N ALA A 2 13.68 28.90 -3.24
CA ALA A 2 13.44 27.81 -4.02
C ALA A 2 13.00 26.64 -3.33
N ARG A 3 13.32 26.54 -2.18
CA ARG A 3 12.93 25.45 -1.47
C ARG A 3 11.56 25.28 -1.46
N ILE A 4 10.92 26.17 -1.77
CA ILE A 4 9.55 26.08 -1.73
C ILE A 4 8.99 25.04 -2.59
N ALA A 5 9.62 24.77 -3.69
CA ALA A 5 9.08 23.81 -4.61
C ALA A 5 8.90 22.44 -4.00
N GLY A 6 9.80 22.02 -3.18
CA GLY A 6 9.66 20.71 -2.59
C GLY A 6 8.66 20.65 -1.48
N SER A 7 8.46 21.75 -0.79
CA SER A 7 7.60 21.75 0.37
C SER A 7 6.16 21.42 0.08
N PRO A 8 5.54 22.01 -0.95
CA PRO A 8 4.14 21.67 -1.24
C PRO A 8 3.97 20.21 -1.57
N ALA A 9 4.87 19.65 -2.33
CA ALA A 9 4.78 18.25 -2.69
C ALA A 9 4.83 17.36 -1.46
N ARG A 10 5.72 17.68 -0.53
CA ARG A 10 5.81 16.92 0.66
C ARG A 10 4.56 17.02 1.50
N ARG A 11 3.97 18.21 1.58
CA ARG A 11 2.76 18.36 2.32
C ARG A 11 1.61 17.60 1.71
N LEU A 12 1.50 17.62 0.38
CA LEU A 12 0.42 16.93 -0.30
C LEU A 12 0.52 15.42 -0.10
N ALA A 13 1.71 14.89 0.09
CA ALA A 13 1.90 13.45 0.23
C ALA A 13 1.91 13.00 1.68
N ARG A 14 1.31 13.76 2.58
CA ARG A 14 1.32 13.36 3.98
C ARG A 14 0.25 12.39 4.40
N ASN A 15 -0.84 12.32 3.66
CA ASN A 15 -1.91 11.41 4.03
C ASN A 15 -1.50 9.97 3.80
N LEU A 16 -1.91 9.11 4.70
CA LEU A 16 -1.65 7.69 4.58
C LEU A 16 -2.96 6.98 4.29
N TYR A 17 -2.92 6.08 3.32
CA TYR A 17 -4.10 5.30 2.94
C TYR A 17 -3.81 3.82 3.07
N ALA A 18 -4.81 3.06 3.49
CA ALA A 18 -4.76 1.60 3.47
C ALA A 18 -5.65 1.14 2.32
N LEU A 19 -5.09 0.33 1.44
CA LEU A 19 -5.83 -0.18 0.29
C LEU A 19 -5.96 -1.68 0.40
N LEU A 20 -7.17 -2.19 0.22
CA LEU A 20 -7.40 -3.61 0.13
C LEU A 20 -7.28 -3.97 -1.34
N VAL A 21 -6.38 -4.88 -1.65
CA VAL A 21 -6.04 -5.19 -3.05
C VAL A 21 -5.96 -6.70 -3.22
N ASP A 22 -6.41 -7.19 -4.38
CA ASP A 22 -6.13 -8.57 -4.79
C ASP A 22 -5.15 -8.49 -5.94
N ALA A 23 -4.15 -9.36 -5.95
CA ALA A 23 -3.19 -9.36 -7.04
C ALA A 23 -2.62 -10.75 -7.24
N GLU A 24 -2.13 -11.02 -8.46
CA GLU A 24 -1.50 -12.30 -8.80
C GLU A 24 -0.03 -12.23 -8.49
N ALA A 25 0.49 -13.27 -7.86
CA ALA A 25 1.91 -13.34 -7.52
C ALA A 25 2.71 -13.92 -8.69
N PHE A 26 3.87 -13.31 -8.98
CA PHE A 26 4.82 -13.86 -9.93
C PHE A 26 6.22 -13.54 -9.40
N GLY A 27 6.93 -14.57 -9.02
CA GLY A 27 8.27 -14.41 -8.47
C GLY A 27 8.28 -13.82 -7.07
N VAL A 28 7.18 -13.93 -6.36
CA VAL A 28 7.09 -13.47 -4.97
C VAL A 28 7.46 -14.63 -4.06
N ASP A 29 8.38 -14.39 -3.13
CA ASP A 29 8.83 -15.43 -2.21
C ASP A 29 7.67 -16.04 -1.44
N GLU A 30 7.67 -17.36 -1.35
CA GLU A 30 6.68 -18.11 -0.59
C GLU A 30 5.25 -17.95 -1.09
N ARG A 31 5.09 -17.56 -2.36
CA ARG A 31 3.78 -17.46 -2.99
C ARG A 31 3.79 -18.26 -4.29
N ILE A 32 2.63 -18.76 -4.66
CA ILE A 32 2.50 -19.59 -5.87
C ILE A 32 2.21 -18.69 -7.06
N ASP A 33 3.05 -18.77 -8.09
CA ASP A 33 2.88 -17.95 -9.29
C ASP A 33 1.52 -18.16 -9.91
N GLY A 34 0.90 -17.09 -10.30
CA GLY A 34 -0.41 -17.11 -10.95
C GLY A 34 -1.60 -17.16 -10.01
N HIS A 35 -1.38 -17.38 -8.73
CA HIS A 35 -2.47 -17.36 -7.77
C HIS A 35 -2.68 -15.95 -7.24
N ARG A 36 -3.93 -15.63 -6.95
CA ARG A 36 -4.27 -14.31 -6.42
C ARG A 36 -4.24 -14.35 -4.90
N TYR A 37 -3.73 -13.29 -4.32
CA TYR A 37 -3.63 -13.16 -2.87
C TYR A 37 -4.24 -11.84 -2.41
N PRO A 38 -4.87 -11.81 -1.24
CA PRO A 38 -5.31 -10.54 -0.68
C PRO A 38 -4.11 -9.81 -0.08
N LEU A 39 -4.06 -8.52 -0.34
CA LEU A 39 -2.99 -7.67 0.15
C LEU A 39 -3.58 -6.48 0.87
N ILE A 40 -2.86 -5.96 1.86
CA ILE A 40 -3.13 -4.64 2.38
C ILE A 40 -1.92 -3.79 2.02
N VAL A 41 -2.15 -2.73 1.27
CA VAL A 41 -1.08 -1.84 0.85
C VAL A 41 -1.27 -0.51 1.57
N PHE A 42 -0.23 -0.05 2.25
CA PHE A 42 -0.25 1.27 2.83
C PHE A 42 0.50 2.19 1.86
N ALA A 43 -0.08 3.33 1.56
CA ALA A 43 0.51 4.26 0.62
C ALA A 43 0.31 5.70 1.08
N ARG A 44 1.35 6.50 0.97
CA ARG A 44 1.25 7.93 1.21
C ARG A 44 0.88 8.61 -0.09
N ALA A 45 -0.12 9.45 -0.07
CA ALA A 45 -0.58 10.14 -1.27
C ALA A 45 -1.33 11.41 -0.88
N PRO A 46 -1.47 12.37 -1.79
CA PRO A 46 -2.21 13.59 -1.48
C PRO A 46 -3.71 13.33 -1.32
N ASP A 47 -4.24 12.34 -2.02
CA ASP A 47 -5.67 12.04 -1.93
C ASP A 47 -5.92 10.58 -2.27
N ARG A 48 -7.18 10.17 -2.12
CA ARG A 48 -7.59 8.80 -2.32
C ARG A 48 -7.37 8.32 -3.75
N ASP A 49 -7.68 9.16 -4.73
CA ASP A 49 -7.53 8.77 -6.14
C ASP A 49 -6.06 8.58 -6.51
N SER A 50 -5.19 9.44 -6.00
CA SER A 50 -3.75 9.30 -6.22
C SER A 50 -3.22 8.02 -5.59
N ALA A 51 -3.68 7.68 -4.38
CA ALA A 51 -3.29 6.44 -3.74
C ALA A 51 -3.69 5.24 -4.60
N ARG A 52 -4.93 5.25 -5.07
CA ARG A 52 -5.44 4.15 -5.89
C ARG A 52 -4.67 4.01 -7.20
N SER A 53 -4.41 5.11 -7.88
CA SER A 53 -3.76 5.03 -9.19
C SER A 53 -2.28 4.68 -9.09
N SER A 54 -1.61 5.00 -8.00
CA SER A 54 -0.18 4.73 -7.88
C SER A 54 0.13 3.31 -7.44
N VAL A 55 -0.83 2.63 -6.82
CA VAL A 55 -0.54 1.35 -6.19
C VAL A 55 -0.24 0.24 -7.19
N ALA A 56 -0.90 0.25 -8.34
CA ALA A 56 -0.69 -0.79 -9.33
C ALA A 56 0.75 -0.81 -9.84
N GLY A 57 1.30 0.37 -10.13
CA GLY A 57 2.68 0.46 -10.60
C GLY A 57 3.67 0.01 -9.53
N PHE A 58 3.41 0.39 -8.29
CA PHE A 58 4.25 -0.03 -7.18
C PHE A 58 4.23 -1.56 -7.03
N LEU A 59 3.07 -2.17 -7.15
CA LEU A 59 2.92 -3.62 -6.99
C LEU A 59 3.59 -4.39 -8.11
N VAL A 60 3.49 -3.90 -9.34
CA VAL A 60 4.12 -4.58 -10.48
C VAL A 60 5.62 -4.70 -10.28
N GLY A 61 6.25 -3.66 -9.74
CA GLY A 61 7.67 -3.71 -9.48
C GLY A 61 8.08 -4.75 -8.44
N ARG A 62 7.12 -5.30 -7.73
CA ARG A 62 7.38 -6.29 -6.69
C ARG A 62 6.78 -7.66 -6.98
N GLY A 63 6.40 -7.89 -8.22
CA GLY A 63 5.90 -9.20 -8.63
C GLY A 63 4.41 -9.40 -8.46
N TRP A 64 3.66 -8.33 -8.15
CA TRP A 64 2.22 -8.43 -7.98
C TRP A 64 1.52 -7.84 -9.19
N LEU A 65 0.91 -8.71 -10.00
CA LEU A 65 0.30 -8.34 -11.27
C LEU A 65 -1.21 -8.31 -11.20
N LYS A 66 -1.82 -7.63 -12.13
CA LYS A 66 -3.27 -7.58 -12.27
C LYS A 66 -3.95 -7.17 -10.97
N ALA A 67 -3.43 -6.13 -10.35
CA ALA A 67 -3.94 -5.66 -9.08
C ALA A 67 -5.35 -5.11 -9.23
N MET A 68 -6.22 -5.48 -8.30
CA MET A 68 -7.59 -5.02 -8.28
C MET A 68 -7.83 -4.40 -6.91
N VAL A 69 -8.06 -3.09 -6.87
CA VAL A 69 -8.28 -2.38 -5.62
C VAL A 69 -9.73 -2.56 -5.19
N ARG A 70 -9.91 -3.15 -4.02
CA ARG A 70 -11.24 -3.43 -3.48
C ARG A 70 -11.75 -2.34 -2.58
N GLY A 71 -10.86 -1.60 -1.94
CA GLY A 71 -11.27 -0.53 -1.06
C GLY A 71 -10.10 0.35 -0.69
N VAL A 72 -10.39 1.58 -0.33
CA VAL A 72 -9.38 2.55 0.09
C VAL A 72 -9.89 3.24 1.34
N LYS A 73 -9.05 3.30 2.36
CA LYS A 73 -9.42 3.93 3.61
C LYS A 73 -8.29 4.82 4.07
N ARG A 74 -8.61 6.03 4.49
CA ARG A 74 -7.61 6.91 5.04
C ARG A 74 -7.25 6.43 6.45
N VAL A 75 -5.96 6.39 6.75
CA VAL A 75 -5.47 5.98 8.06
C VAL A 75 -5.08 7.23 8.83
N ASP A 76 -5.64 7.35 10.02
CA ASP A 76 -5.31 8.47 10.88
C ASP A 76 -4.07 8.09 11.69
N SER A 77 -3.01 8.85 11.50
CA SER A 77 -1.76 8.56 12.18
C SER A 77 -1.85 8.68 13.70
N ARG A 78 -2.89 9.32 14.20
CA ARG A 78 -3.07 9.40 15.63
C ARG A 78 -3.74 8.19 16.19
N GLN A 79 -4.35 7.38 15.35
CA GLN A 79 -4.92 6.13 15.82
C GLN A 79 -3.81 5.13 15.89
N SER A 80 -2.97 5.26 16.87
CA SER A 80 -1.99 4.26 17.12
C SER A 80 -2.70 3.10 17.78
N GLY A 81 -2.17 1.94 17.69
CA GLY A 81 -2.75 0.78 18.36
C GLY A 81 -3.72 0.03 17.49
N MET A 82 -3.40 -0.14 16.21
CA MET A 82 -4.08 -1.13 15.43
C MET A 82 -3.95 -2.45 16.15
N ALA A 83 -4.99 -3.24 16.10
CA ALA A 83 -5.00 -4.52 16.82
C ALA A 83 -3.87 -5.43 16.34
N ASP A 84 -3.46 -5.28 15.10
CA ASP A 84 -2.45 -6.15 14.50
C ASP A 84 -1.10 -5.45 14.45
N PRO A 85 -0.10 -5.93 15.18
CA PRO A 85 1.23 -5.31 15.15
C PRO A 85 1.89 -5.32 13.77
N ILE A 86 1.57 -6.28 12.92
CA ILE A 86 2.11 -6.34 11.58
C ILE A 86 1.60 -5.15 10.77
N LEU A 87 0.32 -4.82 10.92
CA LEU A 87 -0.25 -3.67 10.23
C LEU A 87 0.32 -2.36 10.78
N ASP A 88 0.56 -2.28 12.07
CA ASP A 88 1.17 -1.11 12.66
C ASP A 88 2.57 -0.88 12.10
N GLU A 89 3.36 -1.94 12.01
CA GLU A 89 4.69 -1.85 11.44
C GLU A 89 4.67 -1.42 9.98
N ALA A 90 3.76 -2.00 9.22
CA ALA A 90 3.63 -1.65 7.80
C ALA A 90 3.21 -0.20 7.63
N ALA A 91 2.29 0.28 8.45
CA ALA A 91 1.87 1.67 8.39
C ALA A 91 3.03 2.61 8.72
N ALA A 92 3.84 2.26 9.71
CA ALA A 92 5.01 3.05 10.06
C ALA A 92 6.04 3.06 8.92
N LEU A 93 6.25 1.92 8.29
CA LEU A 93 7.17 1.82 7.16
C LEU A 93 6.69 2.68 6.00
N ALA A 94 5.39 2.63 5.69
CA ALA A 94 4.83 3.43 4.61
C ALA A 94 4.95 4.92 4.91
N THR A 95 4.78 5.30 6.16
CA THR A 95 4.95 6.69 6.56
C THR A 95 6.37 7.16 6.30
N ALA A 96 7.35 6.30 6.53
CA ALA A 96 8.76 6.64 6.34
C ALA A 96 9.20 6.55 4.88
N THR A 97 8.71 5.56 4.15
CA THR A 97 9.23 5.26 2.81
C THR A 97 8.25 5.51 1.66
N GLY A 98 6.98 5.69 1.97
CA GLY A 98 5.95 5.93 0.97
C GLY A 98 5.00 4.77 0.74
N TYR A 99 5.46 3.52 0.86
CA TYR A 99 4.64 2.34 0.60
C TYR A 99 5.03 1.19 1.49
N ALA A 100 4.06 0.33 1.81
CA ALA A 100 4.34 -0.95 2.46
C ALA A 100 3.25 -1.94 2.05
N ILE A 101 3.61 -3.21 1.94
CA ILE A 101 2.69 -4.27 1.55
C ILE A 101 2.64 -5.31 2.65
N VAL A 102 1.43 -5.72 3.01
CA VAL A 102 1.22 -6.89 3.86
C VAL A 102 0.44 -7.89 3.02
N ALA A 103 1.07 -9.01 2.68
CA ALA A 103 0.45 -10.03 1.84
C ALA A 103 -0.02 -11.18 2.71
N ASP A 104 -1.22 -11.68 2.41
CA ASP A 104 -1.72 -12.86 3.07
C ASP A 104 -0.89 -14.08 2.64
N ASP A 105 -0.79 -15.06 3.51
CA ASP A 105 -0.06 -16.29 3.22
C ASP A 105 -0.85 -17.24 2.34
N GLU A 106 -2.15 -17.10 2.30
CA GLU A 106 -3.01 -18.01 1.56
C GLU A 106 -3.65 -17.34 0.37
N PRO A 107 -3.69 -18.03 -0.77
CA PRO A 107 -4.33 -17.44 -1.94
C PRO A 107 -5.84 -17.38 -1.78
N ILE A 108 -6.46 -16.54 -2.59
CA ILE A 108 -7.90 -16.46 -2.65
C ILE A 108 -8.40 -17.71 -3.32
N THR A 109 -9.33 -18.39 -2.67
CA THR A 109 -9.93 -19.60 -3.23
C THR A 109 -11.38 -19.32 -3.56
N ASN A 110 -11.77 -19.69 -4.75
CA ASN A 110 -13.17 -19.55 -5.17
C ASN A 110 -13.66 -20.84 -5.75
#